data_3ecdf8b005391ed98346e5070cb55181
#
_entry.id   3ecdf8b005391ed98346e5070cb55181
#
_cell.length_a   1.000
_cell.length_b   1.000
_cell.length_c   1.000
_cell.angle_alpha   90.00
_cell.angle_beta   90.00
_cell.angle_gamma   90.00
#
_symmetry.space_group_name_H-M   'P 1'
#
loop_
_entity.id
_entity.type
_entity.pdbx_description
1 polymer ?
#
loop_
_entity_poly.entity_id
_entity_poly.type
_entity_poly.pdbx_seq_one_letter_code
_entity_poly.pdbx_strand_id
1 'polypeptide(L)'
;MKYWILLLLICVVISAPISAQVLSGRVEVAIVDADKLTTWQNSGTGILRPESGGTQLQQAFIRTHFDLNSDWSVDAVLNAYEDGEDHIGFTQGFLRYKPLTSNKVKVKARLGFFYPSMSIENVAEGWLSPYTYTQSAINSWIGEELRNAGGEISFFENGRASRSPWSWEATFGVFKGNDPLGSLLTWRGFAMHDRQSLHSDRINFAKLPSVIREDAINSPAWVEPFTEIDGRWGGYVGFHLRHFRTSEARYYFYDNRADPSAINQARLYAWRTKFHSLALQHNFNRQWRLMFQFMDGATNMGPNIVRADFTAWYVAGRYSQNKHSVTLRYDWFDVREDDSMPADQNNSDGYGVTLAWRYQYTHHWEFGAEYHRNENKAENRVQLDIPLSQTQTQSRFVASYRF
;
A
#
# COMPACT_ATOMS: atom_id res chain seq x y z
N MET A 1 -15.83 21.10 3.60
CA MET A 1 -14.43 21.21 4.04
C MET A 1 -13.44 20.43 3.16
N LYS A 2 -13.83 19.31 2.52
CA LYS A 2 -12.95 18.48 1.68
C LYS A 2 -12.29 19.20 0.48
N TYR A 3 -12.92 20.20 -0.10
CA TYR A 3 -12.43 20.90 -1.32
C TYR A 3 -11.59 22.15 -1.06
N TRP A 4 -11.61 22.71 0.14
CA TRP A 4 -10.91 23.97 0.47
C TRP A 4 -9.39 23.76 0.67
N ILE A 5 -8.97 22.62 1.18
CA ILE A 5 -7.54 22.28 1.34
C ILE A 5 -6.92 22.02 -0.03
N LEU A 6 -7.66 21.38 -0.95
CA LEU A 6 -7.23 21.15 -2.33
C LEU A 6 -7.09 22.46 -3.11
N LEU A 7 -8.06 23.40 -2.94
CA LEU A 7 -8.01 24.73 -3.55
C LEU A 7 -6.84 25.58 -2.99
N LEU A 8 -6.55 25.50 -1.69
CA LEU A 8 -5.40 26.17 -1.09
C LEU A 8 -4.07 25.63 -1.60
N LEU A 9 -3.92 24.32 -1.77
CA LEU A 9 -2.73 23.72 -2.39
C LEU A 9 -2.57 24.14 -3.85
N ILE A 10 -3.66 24.20 -4.62
CA ILE A 10 -3.65 24.65 -6.02
C ILE A 10 -3.34 26.16 -6.10
N CYS A 11 -3.89 26.98 -5.22
CA CYS A 11 -3.64 28.43 -5.23
C CYS A 11 -2.21 28.81 -4.81
N VAL A 12 -1.58 28.06 -3.90
CA VAL A 12 -0.17 28.26 -3.52
C VAL A 12 0.77 27.91 -4.67
N VAL A 13 0.40 26.93 -5.50
CA VAL A 13 1.18 26.52 -6.69
C VAL A 13 1.17 27.58 -7.80
N ILE A 14 0.10 28.39 -7.92
CA ILE A 14 -0.05 29.37 -9.02
C ILE A 14 0.69 30.70 -8.72
N SER A 15 1.04 30.98 -7.47
CA SER A 15 1.57 32.30 -7.07
C SER A 15 3.06 32.35 -6.69
N ALA A 16 3.77 31.23 -6.68
CA ALA A 16 5.21 31.20 -6.39
C ALA A 16 6.04 31.33 -7.68
N PRO A 17 7.17 32.05 -7.68
CA PRO A 17 8.11 32.00 -8.78
C PRO A 17 8.68 30.56 -8.88
N ILE A 18 8.28 29.85 -9.91
CA ILE A 18 8.60 28.43 -10.14
C ILE A 18 10.09 28.33 -10.47
N SER A 19 10.94 27.99 -9.51
CA SER A 19 12.38 27.88 -9.72
C SER A 19 12.83 26.50 -10.20
N ALA A 20 12.11 25.42 -9.91
CA ALA A 20 12.31 24.09 -10.53
C ALA A 20 11.03 23.26 -10.39
N GLN A 21 10.38 23.04 -11.52
CA GLN A 21 9.27 22.09 -11.61
C GLN A 21 9.77 20.81 -12.29
N VAL A 22 9.62 19.67 -11.61
CA VAL A 22 9.83 18.36 -12.23
C VAL A 22 8.45 17.72 -12.40
N LEU A 23 8.07 17.49 -13.66
CA LEU A 23 6.91 16.68 -14.02
C LEU A 23 7.46 15.33 -14.50
N SER A 24 7.02 14.26 -13.88
CA SER A 24 7.34 12.89 -14.27
C SER A 24 6.10 12.03 -14.23
N GLY A 25 6.12 10.93 -14.93
CA GLY A 25 4.97 10.05 -14.93
C GLY A 25 5.26 8.71 -15.60
N ARG A 26 4.25 7.84 -15.52
CA ARG A 26 4.31 6.52 -16.11
C ARG A 26 2.92 6.09 -16.58
N VAL A 27 2.87 5.44 -17.72
CA VAL A 27 1.68 4.75 -18.24
C VAL A 27 2.05 3.28 -18.43
N GLU A 28 1.23 2.38 -17.91
CA GLU A 28 1.41 0.93 -18.02
C GLU A 28 0.18 0.30 -18.65
N VAL A 29 0.38 -0.36 -19.78
CA VAL A 29 -0.64 -1.15 -20.47
C VAL A 29 -0.21 -2.61 -20.47
N ALA A 30 -1.14 -3.52 -20.21
CA ALA A 30 -0.88 -4.95 -20.22
C ALA A 30 -1.87 -5.72 -21.06
N ILE A 31 -1.38 -6.82 -21.62
CA ILE A 31 -2.21 -7.92 -22.10
C ILE A 31 -2.18 -8.96 -20.99
N VAL A 32 -3.35 -9.30 -20.48
CA VAL A 32 -3.53 -10.19 -19.34
C VAL A 32 -4.30 -11.43 -19.77
N ASP A 33 -3.89 -12.58 -19.25
CA ASP A 33 -4.65 -13.82 -19.21
C ASP A 33 -4.83 -14.20 -17.73
N ALA A 34 -6.08 -14.32 -17.26
CA ALA A 34 -6.41 -14.57 -15.86
C ALA A 34 -7.63 -15.48 -15.76
N ASP A 35 -7.70 -16.22 -14.65
CA ASP A 35 -8.86 -17.03 -14.32
C ASP A 35 -10.10 -16.15 -14.17
N LYS A 36 -11.24 -16.64 -14.70
CA LYS A 36 -12.51 -15.93 -14.61
C LYS A 36 -13.08 -16.03 -13.20
N LEU A 37 -12.86 -14.98 -12.41
CA LEU A 37 -13.41 -14.87 -11.07
C LEU A 37 -13.69 -13.40 -10.76
N THR A 38 -14.93 -13.12 -10.35
CA THR A 38 -15.31 -11.75 -9.93
C THR A 38 -14.46 -11.29 -8.75
N THR A 39 -13.82 -10.15 -8.91
CA THR A 39 -12.93 -9.59 -7.90
C THR A 39 -13.70 -8.84 -6.81
N TRP A 40 -13.02 -8.53 -5.73
CA TRP A 40 -13.59 -7.74 -4.63
C TRP A 40 -14.16 -6.39 -5.09
N GLN A 41 -13.54 -5.75 -6.06
CA GLN A 41 -13.99 -4.45 -6.59
C GLN A 41 -15.44 -4.51 -7.12
N ASN A 42 -15.83 -5.63 -7.70
CA ASN A 42 -17.18 -5.90 -8.17
C ASN A 42 -17.98 -6.80 -7.21
N SER A 43 -17.68 -6.68 -5.90
CA SER A 43 -18.33 -7.43 -4.82
C SER A 43 -18.18 -8.95 -4.92
N GLY A 44 -17.14 -9.43 -5.58
CA GLY A 44 -16.77 -10.85 -5.65
C GLY A 44 -15.75 -11.24 -4.58
N THR A 45 -15.20 -12.45 -4.70
CA THR A 45 -14.25 -13.03 -3.74
C THR A 45 -12.86 -13.27 -4.33
N GLY A 46 -12.64 -12.87 -5.59
CA GLY A 46 -11.31 -12.91 -6.19
C GLY A 46 -10.36 -11.92 -5.55
N ILE A 47 -9.11 -12.34 -5.29
CA ILE A 47 -8.07 -11.53 -4.65
C ILE A 47 -7.05 -10.95 -5.63
N LEU A 48 -7.17 -11.27 -6.93
CA LEU A 48 -6.45 -10.63 -8.02
C LEU A 48 -7.30 -9.53 -8.63
N ARG A 49 -6.65 -8.53 -9.22
CA ARG A 49 -7.32 -7.39 -9.84
C ARG A 49 -8.04 -7.73 -11.15
N PRO A 50 -7.45 -8.49 -12.11
CA PRO A 50 -8.14 -8.88 -13.33
C PRO A 50 -9.23 -9.93 -13.08
N GLU A 51 -10.43 -9.73 -13.64
CA GLU A 51 -11.53 -10.69 -13.60
C GLU A 51 -11.50 -11.71 -14.74
N SER A 52 -10.74 -11.40 -15.79
CA SER A 52 -10.58 -12.21 -16.99
C SER A 52 -9.42 -11.70 -17.83
N GLY A 53 -9.09 -12.40 -18.91
CA GLY A 53 -8.11 -11.96 -19.90
C GLY A 53 -8.57 -10.75 -20.71
N GLY A 54 -7.58 -10.01 -21.26
CA GLY A 54 -7.81 -8.86 -22.13
C GLY A 54 -6.68 -7.85 -22.10
N THR A 55 -6.87 -6.74 -22.82
CA THR A 55 -5.96 -5.58 -22.75
C THR A 55 -6.45 -4.64 -21.66
N GLN A 56 -5.57 -4.21 -20.78
CA GLN A 56 -5.89 -3.39 -19.61
C GLN A 56 -4.93 -2.22 -19.47
N LEU A 57 -5.45 -1.04 -19.12
CA LEU A 57 -4.66 0.03 -18.55
C LEU A 57 -4.37 -0.33 -17.08
N GLN A 58 -3.18 -0.86 -16.81
CA GLN A 58 -2.80 -1.24 -15.45
C GLN A 58 -2.83 -0.04 -14.53
N GLN A 59 -2.17 1.04 -14.95
CA GLN A 59 -2.17 2.32 -14.28
C GLN A 59 -1.55 3.40 -15.16
N ALA A 60 -1.92 4.63 -14.87
CA ALA A 60 -1.16 5.80 -15.25
C ALA A 60 -0.97 6.69 -14.02
N PHE A 61 0.17 7.32 -13.87
CA PHE A 61 0.34 8.35 -12.85
C PHE A 61 1.16 9.53 -13.37
N ILE A 62 0.91 10.67 -12.77
CA ILE A 62 1.70 11.89 -12.92
C ILE A 62 2.16 12.30 -11.52
N ARG A 63 3.46 12.54 -11.38
CA ARG A 63 4.04 13.14 -10.20
C ARG A 63 4.51 14.54 -10.52
N THR A 64 4.17 15.47 -9.66
CA THR A 64 4.71 16.83 -9.67
C THR A 64 5.59 17.04 -8.45
N HIS A 65 6.72 17.69 -8.67
CA HIS A 65 7.64 18.11 -7.62
C HIS A 65 7.99 19.56 -7.83
N PHE A 66 7.80 20.39 -6.80
CA PHE A 66 8.08 21.83 -6.82
C PHE A 66 8.99 22.20 -5.66
N ASP A 67 10.14 22.78 -5.95
CA ASP A 67 10.96 23.40 -4.93
C ASP A 67 10.41 24.84 -4.64
N LEU A 68 9.95 25.05 -3.41
CA LEU A 68 9.53 26.38 -2.95
C LEU A 68 10.76 27.23 -2.60
N ASN A 69 11.78 26.59 -2.06
CA ASN A 69 13.11 27.15 -1.79
C ASN A 69 14.12 26.01 -1.51
N SER A 70 15.32 26.33 -1.00
CA SER A 70 16.38 25.34 -0.71
C SER A 70 15.98 24.25 0.29
N ASP A 71 14.98 24.49 1.14
CA ASP A 71 14.63 23.65 2.28
C ASP A 71 13.25 23.02 2.15
N TRP A 72 12.36 23.64 1.37
CA TRP A 72 10.96 23.26 1.24
C TRP A 72 10.60 22.88 -0.18
N SER A 73 9.88 21.76 -0.32
CA SER A 73 9.31 21.31 -1.59
C SER A 73 7.91 20.74 -1.41
N VAL A 74 7.13 20.71 -2.49
CA VAL A 74 5.82 20.05 -2.55
C VAL A 74 5.91 18.88 -3.52
N ASP A 75 5.39 17.74 -3.11
CA ASP A 75 5.22 16.54 -3.93
C ASP A 75 3.73 16.19 -4.02
N ALA A 76 3.26 15.83 -5.22
CA ALA A 76 1.93 15.29 -5.42
C ALA A 76 1.95 14.17 -6.47
N VAL A 77 1.14 13.14 -6.28
CA VAL A 77 0.96 12.01 -7.20
C VAL A 77 -0.53 11.83 -7.48
N LEU A 78 -0.88 11.97 -8.75
CA LEU A 78 -2.21 11.70 -9.30
C LEU A 78 -2.15 10.37 -10.06
N ASN A 79 -3.02 9.43 -9.70
CA ASN A 79 -3.12 8.14 -10.38
C ASN A 79 -4.42 8.05 -11.19
N ALA A 80 -4.37 7.25 -12.25
CA ALA A 80 -5.51 6.87 -13.06
C ALA A 80 -5.52 5.36 -13.29
N TYR A 81 -6.72 4.78 -13.17
CA TYR A 81 -7.00 3.36 -13.34
C TYR A 81 -8.24 3.18 -14.22
N GLU A 82 -8.38 2.06 -14.91
CA GLU A 82 -9.59 1.76 -15.68
C GLU A 82 -10.70 1.11 -14.83
N ASP A 83 -10.35 0.59 -13.66
CA ASP A 83 -11.22 -0.13 -12.74
C ASP A 83 -11.44 0.64 -11.42
N GLY A 84 -12.35 0.13 -10.57
CA GLY A 84 -12.77 0.77 -9.33
C GLY A 84 -13.91 1.77 -9.54
N GLU A 85 -14.44 2.35 -8.45
CA GLU A 85 -15.49 3.37 -8.54
C GLU A 85 -14.92 4.72 -9.00
N ASP A 86 -13.78 5.13 -8.44
CA ASP A 86 -13.04 6.31 -8.87
C ASP A 86 -11.92 5.93 -9.83
N HIS A 87 -11.87 6.57 -10.99
CA HIS A 87 -10.87 6.29 -12.02
C HIS A 87 -9.65 7.20 -11.94
N ILE A 88 -9.76 8.39 -11.35
CA ILE A 88 -8.67 9.37 -11.26
C ILE A 88 -8.70 10.04 -9.89
N GLY A 89 -7.55 10.09 -9.23
CA GLY A 89 -7.45 10.75 -7.93
C GLY A 89 -6.03 10.78 -7.37
N PHE A 90 -5.88 11.51 -6.28
CA PHE A 90 -4.60 11.61 -5.59
C PHE A 90 -4.32 10.34 -4.76
N THR A 91 -3.09 9.86 -4.85
CA THR A 91 -2.56 8.82 -3.97
C THR A 91 -1.59 9.38 -2.94
N GLN A 92 -0.94 10.52 -3.24
CA GLN A 92 -0.07 11.23 -2.31
C GLN A 92 -0.11 12.74 -2.60
N GLY A 93 0.05 13.56 -1.55
CA GLY A 93 0.22 15.01 -1.66
C GLY A 93 0.77 15.56 -0.35
N PHE A 94 1.99 16.10 -0.34
CA PHE A 94 2.61 16.58 0.89
C PHE A 94 3.65 17.67 0.67
N LEU A 95 3.76 18.52 1.68
CA LEU A 95 4.85 19.46 1.86
C LEU A 95 6.03 18.74 2.51
N ARG A 96 7.23 18.92 2.00
CA ARG A 96 8.47 18.36 2.52
C ARG A 96 9.37 19.47 3.01
N TYR A 97 9.93 19.28 4.20
CA TYR A 97 11.02 20.06 4.76
C TYR A 97 12.29 19.24 4.84
N LYS A 98 13.38 19.70 4.24
CA LYS A 98 14.67 19.01 4.24
C LYS A 98 15.80 20.03 4.11
N PRO A 99 16.16 20.72 5.21
CA PRO A 99 17.14 21.78 5.16
C PRO A 99 18.55 21.26 4.81
N LEU A 100 19.28 22.09 4.10
CA LEU A 100 20.72 21.89 3.90
C LEU A 100 21.44 22.22 5.20
N THR A 101 22.11 21.25 5.79
CA THR A 101 22.85 21.42 7.05
C THR A 101 24.13 20.61 7.05
N SER A 102 25.17 21.15 7.72
CA SER A 102 26.44 20.46 7.98
C SER A 102 26.39 19.57 9.23
N ASN A 103 25.30 19.60 10.01
CA ASN A 103 25.17 18.79 11.22
C ASN A 103 25.29 17.30 10.91
N LYS A 104 25.89 16.56 11.85
CA LYS A 104 26.05 15.10 11.77
C LYS A 104 24.69 14.42 11.73
N VAL A 105 23.80 14.75 12.67
CA VAL A 105 22.41 14.36 12.68
C VAL A 105 21.60 15.43 11.97
N LYS A 106 20.84 15.01 10.97
CA LYS A 106 20.01 15.85 10.12
C LYS A 106 18.53 15.59 10.40
N VAL A 107 17.69 16.57 10.07
CA VAL A 107 16.25 16.50 10.24
C VAL A 107 15.58 16.63 8.88
N LYS A 108 14.49 15.91 8.67
CA LYS A 108 13.53 16.12 7.60
C LYS A 108 12.12 15.94 8.14
N ALA A 109 11.13 16.58 7.51
CA ALA A 109 9.73 16.42 7.87
C ALA A 109 8.83 16.36 6.64
N ARG A 110 7.64 15.80 6.79
CA ARG A 110 6.57 15.82 5.78
C ARG A 110 5.25 16.17 6.46
N LEU A 111 4.39 16.90 5.75
CA LEU A 111 3.04 17.24 6.19
C LEU A 111 2.09 17.06 5.01
N GLY A 112 1.07 16.24 5.14
CA GLY A 112 0.08 15.96 4.10
C GLY A 112 -0.39 14.53 4.10
N PHE A 113 -0.65 13.98 2.91
CA PHE A 113 -1.17 12.63 2.69
C PHE A 113 -0.12 11.77 1.97
N PHE A 114 0.39 10.74 2.65
CA PHE A 114 1.51 9.95 2.16
C PHE A 114 1.60 8.57 2.81
N TYR A 115 2.34 7.66 2.18
CA TYR A 115 2.72 6.37 2.76
C TYR A 115 3.85 6.52 3.78
N PRO A 116 3.77 5.90 4.99
CA PRO A 116 4.95 5.65 5.81
C PRO A 116 5.99 4.84 5.03
N SER A 117 7.27 5.12 5.24
CA SER A 117 8.36 4.52 4.43
C SER A 117 8.73 3.10 4.88
N MET A 118 7.75 2.25 5.19
CA MET A 118 7.98 0.89 5.71
C MET A 118 8.29 -0.14 4.63
N SER A 119 7.73 0.01 3.42
CA SER A 119 7.94 -0.94 2.33
C SER A 119 9.36 -0.85 1.75
N ILE A 120 9.97 -2.01 1.47
CA ILE A 120 11.17 -2.17 0.64
C ILE A 120 10.86 -2.64 -0.78
N GLU A 121 9.63 -3.07 -1.03
CA GLU A 121 9.12 -3.48 -2.33
C GLU A 121 8.69 -2.26 -3.15
N ASN A 122 7.87 -1.38 -2.59
CA ASN A 122 7.30 -0.21 -3.27
C ASN A 122 8.17 1.03 -3.06
N VAL A 123 9.30 1.07 -3.75
CA VAL A 123 10.34 2.11 -3.60
C VAL A 123 10.56 2.96 -4.85
N ALA A 124 9.88 2.62 -5.96
CA ALA A 124 9.92 3.42 -7.17
C ALA A 124 8.95 4.62 -7.09
N GLU A 125 9.07 5.51 -8.06
CA GLU A 125 8.20 6.67 -8.20
C GLU A 125 6.73 6.25 -8.30
N GLY A 126 5.83 7.05 -7.70
CA GLY A 126 4.41 6.70 -7.63
C GLY A 126 4.12 5.53 -6.67
N TRP A 127 5.04 5.20 -5.77
CA TRP A 127 4.96 4.07 -4.84
C TRP A 127 4.80 2.72 -5.55
N LEU A 128 5.51 2.52 -6.65
CA LEU A 128 5.50 1.29 -7.44
C LEU A 128 6.60 0.33 -7.02
N SER A 129 6.40 -0.96 -7.32
CA SER A 129 7.44 -1.97 -7.21
C SER A 129 8.32 -1.96 -8.47
N PRO A 130 9.66 -1.85 -8.33
CA PRO A 130 10.58 -2.05 -9.45
C PRO A 130 10.92 -3.53 -9.67
N TYR A 131 10.25 -4.45 -8.98
CA TYR A 131 10.58 -5.88 -8.95
C TYR A 131 9.52 -6.72 -9.66
N THR A 132 8.28 -6.60 -9.23
CA THR A 132 7.11 -7.32 -9.73
C THR A 132 6.04 -6.32 -10.16
N TYR A 133 5.06 -6.75 -10.95
CA TYR A 133 3.88 -5.94 -11.26
C TYR A 133 2.77 -6.16 -10.23
N THR A 134 2.53 -7.41 -9.80
CA THR A 134 1.67 -7.70 -8.64
C THR A 134 2.47 -7.43 -7.36
N GLN A 135 1.91 -6.64 -6.45
CA GLN A 135 2.49 -6.38 -5.14
C GLN A 135 2.32 -7.59 -4.22
N SER A 136 3.15 -7.69 -3.17
CA SER A 136 2.98 -8.68 -2.10
C SER A 136 1.66 -8.47 -1.36
N ALA A 137 1.18 -9.50 -0.66
CA ALA A 137 -0.01 -9.39 0.17
C ALA A 137 0.06 -8.21 1.15
N ILE A 138 1.21 -8.03 1.82
CA ILE A 138 1.46 -6.89 2.71
C ILE A 138 1.32 -5.56 1.98
N ASN A 139 1.98 -5.41 0.82
CA ASN A 139 2.02 -4.11 0.14
C ASN A 139 0.75 -3.85 -0.67
N SER A 140 0.00 -4.87 -1.09
CA SER A 140 -1.36 -4.71 -1.62
C SER A 140 -2.28 -4.11 -0.57
N TRP A 141 -2.27 -4.65 0.66
CA TRP A 141 -3.06 -4.12 1.77
C TRP A 141 -2.64 -2.68 2.15
N ILE A 142 -1.32 -2.41 2.27
CA ILE A 142 -0.82 -1.04 2.49
C ILE A 142 -1.29 -0.11 1.37
N GLY A 143 -1.23 -0.55 0.12
CA GLY A 143 -1.67 0.21 -1.05
C GLY A 143 -3.15 0.55 -1.04
N GLU A 144 -3.98 -0.31 -0.46
CA GLU A 144 -5.42 -0.11 -0.36
C GLU A 144 -5.84 0.69 0.86
N GLU A 145 -5.48 0.22 2.05
CA GLU A 145 -6.08 0.72 3.27
C GLU A 145 -5.20 1.70 4.06
N LEU A 146 -3.89 1.78 3.81
CA LEU A 146 -2.98 2.54 4.67
C LEU A 146 -2.36 3.74 3.99
N ARG A 147 -2.77 4.94 4.38
CA ARG A 147 -2.10 6.22 4.12
C ARG A 147 -2.39 7.20 5.22
N ASN A 148 -1.42 8.03 5.52
CA ASN A 148 -1.53 8.98 6.61
C ASN A 148 -1.84 10.37 6.11
N ALA A 149 -2.89 10.99 6.68
CA ALA A 149 -3.15 12.41 6.59
C ALA A 149 -2.61 13.09 7.85
N GLY A 150 -1.35 13.52 7.83
CA GLY A 150 -0.70 14.01 9.04
C GLY A 150 0.71 14.53 8.83
N GLY A 151 1.49 14.53 9.92
CA GLY A 151 2.87 14.98 9.95
C GLY A 151 3.85 13.86 10.32
N GLU A 152 5.01 13.90 9.73
CA GLU A 152 6.13 13.01 10.02
C GLU A 152 7.40 13.84 10.20
N ILE A 153 8.18 13.50 11.23
CA ILE A 153 9.55 14.02 11.43
C ILE A 153 10.53 12.86 11.49
N SER A 154 11.65 13.01 10.80
CA SER A 154 12.74 12.02 10.83
C SER A 154 14.07 12.67 11.20
N PHE A 155 14.82 11.98 12.05
CA PHE A 155 16.21 12.27 12.37
C PHE A 155 17.08 11.23 11.72
N PHE A 156 18.13 11.63 11.02
CA PHE A 156 18.98 10.69 10.30
C PHE A 156 20.44 11.09 10.26
N GLU A 157 21.30 10.07 10.19
CA GLU A 157 22.73 10.22 9.95
C GLU A 157 23.13 9.43 8.71
N ASN A 158 23.85 10.09 7.81
CA ASN A 158 24.40 9.44 6.64
C ASN A 158 25.84 8.97 6.97
N GLY A 159 26.02 7.67 7.07
CA GLY A 159 27.31 7.06 7.39
C GLY A 159 28.46 7.50 6.48
N ARG A 160 28.19 7.69 5.17
CA ARG A 160 29.23 8.21 4.26
C ARG A 160 29.73 9.59 4.67
N ALA A 161 28.86 10.46 5.14
CA ALA A 161 29.25 11.81 5.59
C ALA A 161 30.01 11.77 6.90
N SER A 162 29.69 10.83 7.80
CA SER A 162 30.34 10.63 9.10
C SER A 162 31.48 9.62 9.09
N ARG A 163 31.88 9.10 7.93
CA ARG A 163 32.93 8.06 7.76
C ARG A 163 32.60 6.76 8.53
N SER A 164 31.28 6.45 8.68
CA SER A 164 30.78 5.23 9.31
C SER A 164 30.29 4.27 8.25
N PRO A 165 30.40 2.93 8.43
CA PRO A 165 29.74 1.96 7.56
C PRO A 165 28.20 1.99 7.72
N TRP A 166 27.69 2.58 8.79
CA TRP A 166 26.28 2.59 9.15
C TRP A 166 25.64 3.95 8.90
N SER A 167 24.47 3.92 8.28
CA SER A 167 23.51 5.04 8.23
C SER A 167 22.27 4.64 8.98
N TRP A 168 21.64 5.57 9.68
CA TRP A 168 20.38 5.32 10.39
C TRP A 168 19.39 6.45 10.20
N GLU A 169 18.12 6.13 10.38
CA GLU A 169 17.01 7.09 10.36
C GLU A 169 15.97 6.64 11.39
N ALA A 170 15.57 7.54 12.28
CA ALA A 170 14.46 7.36 13.22
C ALA A 170 13.33 8.31 12.84
N THR A 171 12.13 7.77 12.72
CA THR A 171 10.95 8.46 12.20
C THR A 171 9.80 8.40 13.22
N PHE A 172 9.09 9.52 13.37
CA PHE A 172 7.92 9.65 14.22
C PHE A 172 6.82 10.31 13.38
N GLY A 173 5.65 9.68 13.32
CA GLY A 173 4.48 10.18 12.60
C GLY A 173 3.26 10.29 13.50
N VAL A 174 2.46 11.33 13.27
CA VAL A 174 1.13 11.51 13.86
C VAL A 174 0.15 11.86 12.76
N PHE A 175 -1.06 11.31 12.83
CA PHE A 175 -2.03 11.47 11.75
C PHE A 175 -3.47 11.40 12.26
N LYS A 176 -4.39 11.82 11.41
CA LYS A 176 -5.84 11.62 11.52
C LYS A 176 -6.37 10.93 10.29
N GLY A 177 -7.57 10.41 10.39
CA GLY A 177 -8.16 9.56 9.37
C GLY A 177 -7.59 8.15 9.42
N ASN A 178 -7.97 7.33 8.46
CA ASN A 178 -7.61 5.93 8.42
C ASN A 178 -8.24 5.11 9.56
N ASP A 179 -9.40 5.57 10.05
CA ASP A 179 -10.13 4.86 11.12
C ASP A 179 -10.72 3.54 10.62
N PRO A 180 -11.20 3.39 9.37
CA PRO A 180 -11.67 2.10 8.85
C PRO A 180 -10.57 1.07 8.53
N LEU A 181 -9.28 1.39 8.76
CA LEU A 181 -8.16 0.49 8.49
C LEU A 181 -8.35 -0.88 9.15
N GLY A 182 -8.31 -1.94 8.36
CA GLY A 182 -8.52 -3.32 8.80
C GLY A 182 -9.88 -3.90 8.42
N SER A 183 -10.83 -3.09 7.94
CA SER A 183 -12.13 -3.57 7.47
C SER A 183 -12.01 -4.58 6.33
N LEU A 184 -11.25 -4.23 5.27
CA LEU A 184 -11.03 -5.13 4.14
C LEU A 184 -10.24 -6.36 4.58
N LEU A 185 -9.22 -6.16 5.40
CA LEU A 185 -8.39 -7.24 5.90
C LEU A 185 -9.22 -8.29 6.65
N THR A 186 -10.17 -7.86 7.47
CA THR A 186 -11.02 -8.77 8.25
C THR A 186 -12.07 -9.44 7.38
N TRP A 187 -12.83 -8.67 6.58
CA TRP A 187 -13.99 -9.21 5.87
C TRP A 187 -13.66 -9.81 4.49
N ARG A 188 -12.53 -9.44 3.88
CA ARG A 188 -12.07 -10.00 2.60
C ARG A 188 -10.84 -10.89 2.76
N GLY A 189 -9.99 -10.61 3.74
CA GLY A 189 -8.63 -11.14 3.83
C GLY A 189 -7.62 -10.31 3.04
N PHE A 190 -6.39 -10.78 2.98
CA PHE A 190 -5.36 -10.20 2.12
C PHE A 190 -5.71 -10.40 0.64
N ALA A 191 -5.35 -9.42 -0.18
CA ALA A 191 -5.40 -9.50 -1.63
C ALA A 191 -4.01 -9.32 -2.24
N MET A 192 -3.84 -9.64 -3.52
CA MET A 192 -2.57 -9.53 -4.24
C MET A 192 -2.80 -8.82 -5.57
N HIS A 193 -2.50 -7.53 -5.61
CA HIS A 193 -2.74 -6.66 -6.77
C HIS A 193 -1.79 -5.47 -6.78
N ASP A 194 -1.94 -4.59 -7.74
CA ASP A 194 -1.10 -3.41 -8.00
C ASP A 194 -1.84 -2.07 -7.85
N ARG A 195 -3.17 -2.09 -7.64
CA ARG A 195 -3.96 -0.87 -7.48
C ARG A 195 -3.71 -0.23 -6.12
N GLN A 196 -3.46 1.08 -6.13
CA GLN A 196 -3.46 1.92 -4.94
C GLN A 196 -4.81 2.61 -4.83
N SER A 197 -5.41 2.66 -3.65
CA SER A 197 -6.64 3.42 -3.46
C SER A 197 -6.40 4.90 -3.67
N LEU A 198 -7.29 5.55 -4.36
CA LEU A 198 -7.33 7.00 -4.47
C LEU A 198 -7.84 7.60 -3.15
N HIS A 199 -7.55 8.86 -2.87
CA HIS A 199 -7.92 9.50 -1.60
C HIS A 199 -9.42 9.43 -1.29
N SER A 200 -10.27 9.47 -2.32
CA SER A 200 -11.73 9.42 -2.23
C SER A 200 -12.32 8.04 -2.55
N ASP A 201 -11.49 7.04 -2.80
CA ASP A 201 -11.97 5.72 -3.23
C ASP A 201 -12.91 5.10 -2.20
N ARG A 202 -13.96 4.49 -2.75
CA ARG A 202 -14.79 3.52 -2.08
C ARG A 202 -14.40 2.15 -2.60
N ILE A 203 -14.02 1.25 -1.69
CA ILE A 203 -13.55 -0.08 -2.03
C ILE A 203 -14.61 -1.08 -1.63
N ASN A 204 -15.15 -1.80 -2.61
CA ASN A 204 -16.15 -2.83 -2.39
C ASN A 204 -15.51 -4.12 -1.87
N PHE A 205 -16.33 -4.97 -1.28
CA PHE A 205 -16.04 -6.39 -1.00
C PHE A 205 -17.32 -7.21 -1.12
N ALA A 206 -17.23 -8.53 -1.01
CA ALA A 206 -18.37 -9.43 -1.15
C ALA A 206 -19.49 -9.08 -0.15
N LYS A 207 -20.75 -9.14 -0.59
CA LYS A 207 -21.92 -8.81 0.24
C LYS A 207 -22.22 -9.93 1.25
N LEU A 208 -21.40 -10.01 2.30
CA LEU A 208 -21.54 -11.00 3.36
C LEU A 208 -22.78 -10.71 4.20
N PRO A 209 -23.72 -11.67 4.36
CA PRO A 209 -24.91 -11.50 5.19
C PRO A 209 -24.63 -11.07 6.63
N SER A 210 -23.55 -11.59 7.27
CA SER A 210 -23.13 -11.19 8.61
C SER A 210 -22.80 -9.71 8.72
N VAL A 211 -22.32 -9.10 7.63
CA VAL A 211 -21.90 -7.69 7.59
C VAL A 211 -23.06 -6.77 7.26
N ILE A 212 -23.87 -7.11 6.24
CA ILE A 212 -24.81 -6.15 5.64
C ILE A 212 -26.21 -6.16 6.26
N ARG A 213 -26.61 -7.24 6.95
CA ARG A 213 -27.98 -7.35 7.49
C ARG A 213 -28.17 -6.44 8.69
N GLU A 214 -29.38 -5.87 8.83
CA GLU A 214 -29.75 -4.98 9.94
C GLU A 214 -29.75 -5.68 11.30
N ASP A 215 -30.03 -6.99 11.33
CA ASP A 215 -30.03 -7.83 12.53
C ASP A 215 -28.64 -8.43 12.85
N ALA A 216 -27.60 -8.02 12.12
CA ALA A 216 -26.22 -8.42 12.30
C ALA A 216 -25.32 -7.18 12.54
N ILE A 217 -24.18 -7.05 11.84
CA ILE A 217 -23.27 -5.89 12.01
C ILE A 217 -23.88 -4.61 11.44
N ASN A 218 -24.69 -4.71 10.39
CA ASN A 218 -25.34 -3.60 9.72
C ASN A 218 -24.33 -2.54 9.22
N SER A 219 -23.30 -3.01 8.55
CA SER A 219 -22.29 -2.19 7.85
C SER A 219 -22.44 -2.35 6.33
N PRO A 220 -22.14 -1.36 5.51
CA PRO A 220 -22.16 -1.53 4.06
C PRO A 220 -21.05 -2.49 3.59
N ALA A 221 -21.23 -3.13 2.43
CA ALA A 221 -20.22 -3.99 1.81
C ALA A 221 -19.17 -3.18 1.02
N TRP A 222 -18.71 -2.09 1.59
CA TRP A 222 -17.65 -1.23 1.07
C TRP A 222 -17.00 -0.43 2.20
N VAL A 223 -15.82 0.09 1.95
CA VAL A 223 -15.06 0.94 2.89
C VAL A 223 -14.50 2.18 2.17
N GLU A 224 -14.44 3.30 2.88
CA GLU A 224 -13.66 4.49 2.54
C GLU A 224 -12.45 4.56 3.49
N PRO A 225 -11.27 4.05 3.12
CA PRO A 225 -10.19 3.73 4.07
C PRO A 225 -9.63 4.93 4.81
N PHE A 226 -9.74 6.14 4.21
CA PHE A 226 -9.09 7.35 4.72
C PHE A 226 -10.07 8.28 5.45
N THR A 227 -11.24 7.75 5.84
CA THR A 227 -12.25 8.50 6.58
C THR A 227 -11.83 8.67 8.03
N GLU A 228 -12.04 9.88 8.57
CA GLU A 228 -11.96 10.21 9.99
C GLU A 228 -13.34 10.00 10.63
N ILE A 229 -13.43 9.25 11.71
CA ILE A 229 -14.70 8.87 12.37
C ILE A 229 -14.77 9.38 13.81
N ASP A 230 -13.70 9.24 14.59
CA ASP A 230 -13.74 9.43 16.06
C ASP A 230 -12.97 10.66 16.58
N GLY A 231 -12.21 11.33 15.73
CA GLY A 231 -11.43 12.52 16.08
C GLY A 231 -10.11 12.25 16.77
N ARG A 232 -9.72 11.00 16.97
CA ARG A 232 -8.47 10.63 17.66
C ARG A 232 -7.25 10.75 16.74
N TRP A 233 -6.10 10.89 17.36
CA TRP A 233 -4.81 10.91 16.67
C TRP A 233 -4.18 9.52 16.73
N GLY A 234 -3.89 8.97 15.56
CA GLY A 234 -3.02 7.82 15.41
C GLY A 234 -1.55 8.22 15.36
N GLY A 235 -0.67 7.23 15.42
CA GLY A 235 0.77 7.46 15.34
C GLY A 235 1.55 6.24 14.91
N TYR A 236 2.77 6.47 14.50
CA TYR A 236 3.74 5.41 14.21
C TYR A 236 5.16 5.85 14.54
N VAL A 237 5.99 4.88 14.79
CA VAL A 237 7.44 5.05 14.89
C VAL A 237 8.11 4.12 13.89
N GLY A 238 9.20 4.59 13.30
CA GLY A 238 9.99 3.84 12.33
C GLY A 238 11.49 3.97 12.58
N PHE A 239 12.21 2.93 12.23
CA PHE A 239 13.67 2.92 12.30
C PHE A 239 14.24 2.22 11.06
N HIS A 240 15.19 2.90 10.40
CA HIS A 240 15.95 2.33 9.29
C HIS A 240 17.41 2.22 9.70
N LEU A 241 18.02 1.09 9.41
CA LEU A 241 19.44 0.86 9.56
C LEU A 241 20.02 0.36 8.24
N ARG A 242 21.06 1.02 7.74
CA ARG A 242 21.74 0.63 6.49
C ARG A 242 23.21 0.40 6.74
N HIS A 243 23.72 -0.71 6.28
CA HIS A 243 25.15 -1.01 6.25
C HIS A 243 25.66 -0.82 4.82
N PHE A 244 26.44 0.26 4.60
CA PHE A 244 26.85 0.71 3.27
C PHE A 244 25.66 0.81 2.30
N ARG A 245 25.75 0.15 1.15
CA ARG A 245 24.69 -0.05 0.15
C ARG A 245 24.30 -1.52 0.01
N THR A 246 24.81 -2.37 0.91
CA THR A 246 24.64 -3.82 0.85
C THR A 246 23.42 -4.30 1.58
N SER A 247 23.18 -3.79 2.79
CA SER A 247 22.09 -4.27 3.63
C SER A 247 21.25 -3.13 4.15
N GLU A 248 19.97 -3.35 4.30
CA GLU A 248 19.02 -2.44 4.91
C GLU A 248 18.02 -3.23 5.75
N ALA A 249 17.73 -2.71 6.94
CA ALA A 249 16.65 -3.15 7.80
C ALA A 249 15.73 -1.96 8.08
N ARG A 250 14.42 -2.19 8.04
CA ARG A 250 13.38 -1.24 8.44
C ARG A 250 12.48 -1.90 9.46
N TYR A 251 12.15 -1.17 10.51
CA TYR A 251 11.16 -1.58 11.48
C TYR A 251 10.15 -0.46 11.67
N TYR A 252 8.86 -0.79 11.77
CA TYR A 252 7.78 0.13 12.07
C TYR A 252 6.82 -0.48 13.07
N PHE A 253 6.36 0.35 13.99
CA PHE A 253 5.16 0.11 14.79
C PHE A 253 4.14 1.17 14.45
N TYR A 254 2.91 0.74 14.16
CA TYR A 254 1.77 1.56 13.76
C TYR A 254 0.58 1.28 14.67
N ASP A 255 -0.13 2.33 15.12
CA ASP A 255 -1.40 2.24 15.85
C ASP A 255 -2.26 3.45 15.45
N ASN A 256 -3.39 3.23 14.77
CA ASN A 256 -4.31 4.31 14.41
C ASN A 256 -5.09 4.83 15.62
N ARG A 257 -5.11 4.09 16.74
CA ARG A 257 -5.75 4.46 18.01
C ARG A 257 -7.23 4.78 17.89
N ALA A 258 -7.89 4.34 16.81
CA ALA A 258 -9.29 4.54 16.58
C ALA A 258 -10.15 3.94 17.70
N ASP A 259 -11.31 4.54 17.97
CA ASP A 259 -12.29 4.02 18.91
C ASP A 259 -13.13 2.94 18.23
N PRO A 260 -12.97 1.67 18.57
CA PRO A 260 -13.71 0.60 17.91
C PRO A 260 -15.23 0.69 18.11
N SER A 261 -15.69 1.52 19.06
CA SER A 261 -17.13 1.75 19.29
C SER A 261 -17.71 2.88 18.44
N ALA A 262 -16.86 3.65 17.75
CA ALA A 262 -17.32 4.77 16.93
C ALA A 262 -17.84 4.29 15.57
N ILE A 263 -18.90 4.94 15.11
CA ILE A 263 -19.55 4.69 13.85
C ILE A 263 -19.99 6.01 13.21
N ASN A 264 -19.86 6.17 11.90
CA ASN A 264 -20.32 7.34 11.20
C ASN A 264 -21.76 7.20 10.64
N GLN A 265 -22.27 8.25 9.99
CA GLN A 265 -23.61 8.26 9.41
C GLN A 265 -23.80 7.24 8.27
N ALA A 266 -22.73 6.88 7.57
CA ALA A 266 -22.73 5.84 6.52
C ALA A 266 -22.60 4.42 7.07
N ARG A 267 -22.62 4.27 8.41
CA ARG A 267 -22.45 3.01 9.12
C ARG A 267 -21.09 2.34 8.91
N LEU A 268 -20.07 3.13 8.59
CA LEU A 268 -18.69 2.69 8.67
C LEU A 268 -18.23 2.75 10.13
N TYR A 269 -17.70 1.66 10.60
CA TYR A 269 -17.11 1.56 11.93
C TYR A 269 -15.65 2.00 11.91
N ALA A 270 -15.20 2.57 13.00
CA ALA A 270 -13.79 2.72 13.28
C ALA A 270 -13.21 1.37 13.74
N TRP A 271 -12.04 1.05 13.24
CA TRP A 271 -11.30 -0.17 13.55
C TRP A 271 -10.00 0.20 14.23
N ARG A 272 -9.78 -0.30 15.44
CA ARG A 272 -8.49 -0.11 16.08
C ARG A 272 -7.49 -1.11 15.53
N THR A 273 -6.62 -0.63 14.69
CA THR A 273 -5.60 -1.44 14.00
C THR A 273 -4.21 -1.04 14.46
N LYS A 274 -3.46 -2.02 14.93
CA LYS A 274 -2.05 -1.88 15.32
C LYS A 274 -1.23 -3.03 14.78
N PHE A 275 -0.02 -2.75 14.32
CA PHE A 275 0.87 -3.78 13.79
C PHE A 275 2.34 -3.41 13.88
N HIS A 276 3.16 -4.43 13.78
CA HIS A 276 4.60 -4.35 13.58
C HIS A 276 4.94 -4.72 12.14
N SER A 277 5.89 -4.03 11.52
CA SER A 277 6.43 -4.38 10.21
C SER A 277 7.96 -4.39 10.28
N LEU A 278 8.56 -5.50 9.86
CA LEU A 278 10.00 -5.67 9.71
C LEU A 278 10.32 -5.95 8.26
N ALA A 279 11.20 -5.17 7.66
CA ALA A 279 11.65 -5.37 6.29
C ALA A 279 13.17 -5.42 6.21
N LEU A 280 13.69 -6.40 5.50
CA LEU A 280 15.12 -6.68 5.35
C LEU A 280 15.49 -6.82 3.88
N GLN A 281 16.57 -6.19 3.45
CA GLN A 281 17.16 -6.46 2.14
C GLN A 281 18.66 -6.62 2.21
N HIS A 282 19.20 -7.47 1.34
CA HIS A 282 20.62 -7.68 1.20
C HIS A 282 21.03 -7.79 -0.27
N ASN A 283 22.04 -7.02 -0.68
CA ASN A 283 22.68 -7.14 -1.99
C ASN A 283 23.95 -7.97 -1.85
N PHE A 284 23.94 -9.22 -2.29
CA PHE A 284 25.13 -10.08 -2.30
C PHE A 284 26.22 -9.53 -3.22
N ASN A 285 25.78 -8.95 -4.34
CA ASN A 285 26.60 -8.26 -5.31
C ASN A 285 25.73 -7.27 -6.13
N ARG A 286 26.23 -6.77 -7.25
CA ARG A 286 25.47 -5.85 -8.13
C ARG A 286 24.30 -6.52 -8.85
N GLN A 287 24.30 -7.84 -8.96
CA GLN A 287 23.32 -8.61 -9.70
C GLN A 287 22.25 -9.22 -8.80
N TRP A 288 22.61 -9.72 -7.63
CA TRP A 288 21.73 -10.46 -6.73
C TRP A 288 21.28 -9.64 -5.52
N ARG A 289 19.97 -9.60 -5.32
CA ARG A 289 19.31 -9.02 -4.14
C ARG A 289 18.33 -10.00 -3.56
N LEU A 290 18.33 -10.08 -2.24
CA LEU A 290 17.32 -10.78 -1.44
C LEU A 290 16.53 -9.74 -0.66
N MET A 291 15.20 -9.93 -0.56
CA MET A 291 14.27 -9.09 0.19
C MET A 291 13.35 -9.98 1.03
N PHE A 292 13.03 -9.50 2.21
CA PHE A 292 12.08 -10.13 3.12
C PHE A 292 11.29 -9.04 3.82
N GLN A 293 9.97 -9.20 3.93
CA GLN A 293 9.14 -8.35 4.78
C GLN A 293 8.19 -9.23 5.58
N PHE A 294 8.01 -8.88 6.84
CA PHE A 294 7.12 -9.51 7.80
C PHE A 294 6.22 -8.46 8.40
N MET A 295 4.97 -8.79 8.63
CA MET A 295 3.97 -7.97 9.30
C MET A 295 3.16 -8.84 10.24
N ASP A 296 2.91 -8.32 11.45
CA ASP A 296 2.10 -8.98 12.47
C ASP A 296 1.31 -7.92 13.23
N GLY A 297 0.02 -8.16 13.45
CA GLY A 297 -0.84 -7.19 14.09
C GLY A 297 -2.22 -7.70 14.44
N ALA A 298 -3.04 -6.77 14.91
CA ALA A 298 -4.44 -7.02 15.25
C ALA A 298 -5.31 -5.84 14.87
N THR A 299 -6.54 -6.13 14.52
CA THR A 299 -7.60 -5.15 14.26
C THR A 299 -8.88 -5.55 14.98
N ASN A 300 -9.63 -4.57 15.50
CA ASN A 300 -10.89 -4.84 16.16
C ASN A 300 -11.92 -3.73 15.97
N MET A 301 -13.17 -4.12 15.89
CA MET A 301 -14.35 -3.27 15.76
C MET A 301 -15.37 -3.62 16.84
N GLY A 302 -16.02 -2.60 17.37
CA GLY A 302 -16.96 -2.75 18.48
C GLY A 302 -16.27 -3.18 19.78
N PRO A 303 -16.98 -3.26 20.90
CA PRO A 303 -16.44 -3.86 22.14
C PRO A 303 -16.42 -5.40 21.98
N ASN A 304 -15.37 -5.96 21.37
CA ASN A 304 -15.20 -7.38 21.02
C ASN A 304 -16.30 -7.96 20.10
N ILE A 305 -16.87 -7.14 19.21
CA ILE A 305 -17.83 -7.65 18.21
C ILE A 305 -17.09 -8.41 17.13
N VAL A 306 -16.09 -7.77 16.52
CA VAL A 306 -15.21 -8.41 15.54
C VAL A 306 -13.76 -8.10 15.90
N ARG A 307 -12.95 -9.13 16.01
CA ARG A 307 -11.52 -9.03 16.24
C ARG A 307 -10.79 -10.07 15.40
N ALA A 308 -9.74 -9.63 14.71
CA ALA A 308 -8.87 -10.49 13.94
C ALA A 308 -7.40 -10.14 14.21
N ASP A 309 -6.61 -11.17 14.48
CA ASP A 309 -5.16 -11.09 14.43
C ASP A 309 -4.69 -11.45 13.03
N PHE A 310 -3.64 -10.81 12.53
CA PHE A 310 -3.14 -11.05 11.18
C PHE A 310 -1.63 -11.13 11.12
N THR A 311 -1.15 -12.02 10.27
CA THR A 311 0.28 -12.19 10.01
C THR A 311 0.51 -12.39 8.51
N ALA A 312 1.50 -11.73 7.97
CA ALA A 312 1.90 -11.94 6.59
C ALA A 312 3.41 -11.76 6.41
N TRP A 313 3.99 -12.45 5.44
CA TRP A 313 5.39 -12.26 5.05
C TRP A 313 5.61 -12.62 3.59
N TYR A 314 6.65 -12.06 3.02
CA TYR A 314 7.16 -12.51 1.74
C TYR A 314 8.69 -12.59 1.75
N VAL A 315 9.20 -13.44 0.87
CA VAL A 315 10.61 -13.49 0.48
C VAL A 315 10.71 -13.32 -1.03
N ALA A 316 11.65 -12.48 -1.48
CA ALA A 316 11.87 -12.27 -2.91
C ALA A 316 13.35 -12.21 -3.25
N GLY A 317 13.72 -12.94 -4.29
CA GLY A 317 15.04 -12.92 -4.89
C GLY A 317 15.01 -12.22 -6.25
N ARG A 318 15.89 -11.22 -6.46
CA ARG A 318 16.05 -10.55 -7.74
C ARG A 318 17.42 -10.79 -8.31
N TYR A 319 17.47 -11.20 -9.58
CA TYR A 319 18.67 -11.19 -10.42
C TYR A 319 18.59 -10.10 -11.47
N SER A 320 19.66 -9.32 -11.61
CA SER A 320 19.73 -8.24 -12.63
C SER A 320 21.03 -8.34 -13.42
N GLN A 321 20.92 -8.33 -14.74
CA GLN A 321 22.07 -8.30 -15.64
C GLN A 321 21.77 -7.40 -16.84
N ASN A 322 22.64 -6.43 -17.08
CA ASN A 322 22.46 -5.43 -18.16
C ASN A 322 21.10 -4.71 -18.02
N LYS A 323 20.24 -4.84 -19.03
CA LYS A 323 18.90 -4.25 -19.10
C LYS A 323 17.79 -5.19 -18.60
N HIS A 324 18.13 -6.40 -18.16
CA HIS A 324 17.18 -7.41 -17.72
C HIS A 324 17.18 -7.56 -16.20
N SER A 325 16.02 -7.80 -15.63
CA SER A 325 15.89 -8.29 -14.27
C SER A 325 14.80 -9.35 -14.18
N VAL A 326 15.06 -10.36 -13.33
CA VAL A 326 14.10 -11.41 -13.02
C VAL A 326 13.91 -11.41 -11.52
N THR A 327 12.68 -11.48 -11.06
CA THR A 327 12.32 -11.56 -9.64
C THR A 327 11.43 -12.76 -9.42
N LEU A 328 11.75 -13.56 -8.43
CA LEU A 328 10.89 -14.61 -7.88
C LEU A 328 10.49 -14.19 -6.47
N ARG A 329 9.18 -14.20 -6.16
CA ARG A 329 8.62 -13.89 -4.84
C ARG A 329 7.69 -15.01 -4.41
N TYR A 330 7.76 -15.35 -3.13
CA TYR A 330 6.81 -16.18 -2.41
C TYR A 330 6.20 -15.37 -1.29
N ASP A 331 4.88 -15.36 -1.20
CA ASP A 331 4.06 -14.70 -0.19
C ASP A 331 3.31 -15.73 0.64
N TRP A 332 3.15 -15.47 1.92
CA TRP A 332 2.25 -16.18 2.81
C TRP A 332 1.51 -15.17 3.70
N PHE A 333 0.24 -15.44 3.99
CA PHE A 333 -0.62 -14.58 4.79
C PHE A 333 -1.70 -15.37 5.51
N ASP A 334 -2.12 -14.83 6.66
CA ASP A 334 -3.08 -15.45 7.57
C ASP A 334 -3.83 -14.36 8.34
N VAL A 335 -5.14 -14.55 8.52
CA VAL A 335 -6.04 -13.75 9.36
C VAL A 335 -6.80 -14.71 10.24
N ARG A 336 -6.72 -14.51 11.55
CA ARG A 336 -7.35 -15.35 12.57
C ARG A 336 -8.33 -14.54 13.38
N GLU A 337 -9.55 -15.00 13.39
CA GLU A 337 -10.63 -14.49 14.24
C GLU A 337 -10.32 -14.80 15.72
N ASP A 338 -10.52 -13.80 16.59
CA ASP A 338 -10.38 -13.90 18.05
C ASP A 338 -11.54 -13.17 18.74
N ASP A 339 -12.77 -13.51 18.35
CA ASP A 339 -14.00 -12.97 18.90
C ASP A 339 -15.06 -14.04 19.14
N SER A 340 -16.26 -13.63 19.55
CA SER A 340 -17.34 -14.52 19.94
C SER A 340 -18.58 -14.42 19.02
N MET A 341 -18.44 -13.93 17.80
CA MET A 341 -19.55 -13.76 16.84
C MET A 341 -19.65 -14.92 15.84
N PRO A 342 -20.31 -16.04 16.14
CA PRO A 342 -20.24 -17.27 15.34
C PRO A 342 -20.78 -17.12 13.91
N ALA A 343 -21.58 -16.07 13.65
CA ALA A 343 -22.18 -15.83 12.35
C ALA A 343 -21.24 -15.05 11.39
N ASP A 344 -20.16 -14.47 11.92
CA ASP A 344 -19.20 -13.66 11.16
C ASP A 344 -17.83 -14.35 11.16
N GLN A 345 -17.69 -15.36 10.32
CA GLN A 345 -16.43 -16.09 10.19
C GLN A 345 -15.41 -15.28 9.38
N ASN A 346 -14.29 -14.92 10.03
CA ASN A 346 -13.27 -14.05 9.43
C ASN A 346 -11.90 -14.74 9.22
N ASN A 347 -11.80 -16.05 9.52
CA ASN A 347 -10.57 -16.77 9.24
C ASN A 347 -10.28 -16.83 7.74
N SER A 348 -9.08 -16.40 7.36
CA SER A 348 -8.60 -16.51 5.98
C SER A 348 -7.09 -16.71 5.94
N ASP A 349 -6.63 -17.57 5.04
CA ASP A 349 -5.21 -17.84 4.84
C ASP A 349 -4.89 -18.07 3.36
N GLY A 350 -3.61 -17.98 3.03
CA GLY A 350 -3.18 -18.27 1.68
C GLY A 350 -1.70 -18.02 1.42
N TYR A 351 -1.31 -18.33 0.20
CA TYR A 351 0.04 -18.07 -0.31
C TYR A 351 -0.01 -17.66 -1.79
N GLY A 352 1.08 -17.04 -2.25
CA GLY A 352 1.25 -16.66 -3.64
C GLY A 352 2.67 -16.86 -4.13
N VAL A 353 2.82 -17.15 -5.42
CA VAL A 353 4.11 -17.22 -6.12
C VAL A 353 4.06 -16.29 -7.31
N THR A 354 5.04 -15.41 -7.41
CA THR A 354 5.17 -14.44 -8.50
C THR A 354 6.53 -14.59 -9.17
N LEU A 355 6.55 -14.77 -10.49
CA LEU A 355 7.75 -14.72 -11.32
C LEU A 355 7.60 -13.57 -12.30
N ALA A 356 8.46 -12.57 -12.20
CA ALA A 356 8.44 -11.38 -13.04
C ALA A 356 9.76 -11.22 -13.79
N TRP A 357 9.68 -10.85 -15.07
CA TRP A 357 10.79 -10.41 -15.89
C TRP A 357 10.55 -8.97 -16.35
N ARG A 358 11.59 -8.12 -16.28
CA ARG A 358 11.56 -6.74 -16.76
C ARG A 358 12.76 -6.47 -17.68
N TYR A 359 12.52 -5.74 -18.75
CA TYR A 359 13.51 -5.35 -19.74
C TYR A 359 13.48 -3.84 -19.99
N GLN A 360 14.52 -3.12 -19.56
CA GLN A 360 14.68 -1.69 -19.81
C GLN A 360 15.20 -1.47 -21.23
N TYR A 361 14.29 -1.30 -22.18
CA TYR A 361 14.64 -1.11 -23.60
C TYR A 361 15.37 0.22 -23.83
N THR A 362 14.74 1.33 -23.42
CA THR A 362 15.33 2.67 -23.46
C THR A 362 15.18 3.34 -22.09
N HIS A 363 15.56 4.61 -21.95
CA HIS A 363 15.29 5.37 -20.72
C HIS A 363 13.79 5.53 -20.46
N HIS A 364 12.98 5.63 -21.50
CA HIS A 364 11.53 5.82 -21.41
C HIS A 364 10.74 4.51 -21.45
N TRP A 365 11.17 3.51 -22.22
CA TRP A 365 10.42 2.29 -22.45
C TRP A 365 10.94 1.10 -21.64
N GLU A 366 10.04 0.45 -20.93
CA GLU A 366 10.24 -0.82 -20.25
C GLU A 366 9.18 -1.81 -20.72
N PHE A 367 9.59 -3.05 -20.98
CA PHE A 367 8.71 -4.18 -21.25
C PHE A 367 8.87 -5.23 -20.17
N GLY A 368 7.83 -6.01 -19.92
CA GLY A 368 7.92 -7.08 -18.95
C GLY A 368 6.87 -8.16 -19.11
N ALA A 369 7.12 -9.24 -18.40
CA ALA A 369 6.17 -10.34 -18.28
C ALA A 369 6.11 -10.78 -16.83
N GLU A 370 4.94 -11.20 -16.38
CA GLU A 370 4.74 -11.74 -15.04
C GLU A 370 3.79 -12.92 -15.09
N TYR A 371 4.12 -13.95 -14.34
CA TYR A 371 3.23 -15.03 -13.97
C TYR A 371 3.00 -14.98 -12.46
N HIS A 372 1.75 -15.00 -12.04
CA HIS A 372 1.35 -15.05 -10.65
C HIS A 372 0.32 -16.16 -10.44
N ARG A 373 0.50 -16.92 -9.36
CA ARG A 373 -0.46 -17.91 -8.86
C ARG A 373 -0.62 -17.74 -7.38
N ASN A 374 -1.86 -17.71 -6.90
CA ASN A 374 -2.19 -17.79 -5.49
C ASN A 374 -3.17 -18.92 -5.20
N GLU A 375 -3.17 -19.34 -3.97
CA GLU A 375 -4.18 -20.21 -3.38
C GLU A 375 -4.57 -19.60 -2.04
N ASN A 376 -5.88 -19.45 -1.82
CA ASN A 376 -6.39 -18.81 -0.63
C ASN A 376 -7.67 -19.51 -0.14
N LYS A 377 -7.86 -19.49 1.16
CA LYS A 377 -9.04 -19.97 1.85
C LYS A 377 -9.66 -18.83 2.65
N ALA A 378 -10.99 -18.71 2.65
CA ALA A 378 -11.72 -17.77 3.49
C ALA A 378 -13.00 -18.43 3.99
N GLU A 379 -13.21 -18.43 5.31
CA GLU A 379 -14.34 -19.14 5.92
C GLU A 379 -15.66 -18.42 5.70
N ASN A 380 -15.65 -17.10 5.56
CA ASN A 380 -16.85 -16.31 5.26
C ASN A 380 -17.50 -16.64 3.90
N ARG A 381 -16.82 -17.34 3.02
CA ARG A 381 -17.39 -17.83 1.73
C ARG A 381 -18.53 -18.81 1.92
N VAL A 382 -18.64 -19.46 3.09
CA VAL A 382 -19.79 -20.29 3.43
C VAL A 382 -21.09 -19.50 3.38
N GLN A 383 -21.08 -18.21 3.73
CA GLN A 383 -22.23 -17.32 3.69
C GLN A 383 -22.73 -17.02 2.27
N LEU A 384 -21.88 -17.24 1.27
CA LEU A 384 -22.15 -16.99 -0.14
C LEU A 384 -22.43 -18.30 -0.93
N ASP A 385 -22.43 -19.43 -0.25
CA ASP A 385 -22.59 -20.78 -0.83
C ASP A 385 -21.57 -21.08 -1.95
N ILE A 386 -20.31 -20.69 -1.73
CA ILE A 386 -19.20 -20.91 -2.65
C ILE A 386 -18.04 -21.65 -1.95
N PRO A 387 -17.15 -22.31 -2.73
CA PRO A 387 -16.02 -23.02 -2.16
C PRO A 387 -15.15 -22.14 -1.25
N LEU A 388 -14.76 -22.66 -0.08
CA LEU A 388 -13.90 -21.97 0.86
C LEU A 388 -12.51 -21.70 0.27
N SER A 389 -11.95 -22.65 -0.46
CA SER A 389 -10.64 -22.53 -1.11
C SER A 389 -10.81 -22.10 -2.58
N GLN A 390 -9.98 -21.19 -3.00
CA GLN A 390 -9.89 -20.71 -4.38
C GLN A 390 -8.44 -20.64 -4.82
N THR A 391 -8.18 -21.06 -6.06
CA THR A 391 -6.90 -20.84 -6.74
C THR A 391 -7.11 -19.87 -7.87
N GLN A 392 -6.20 -18.90 -7.99
CA GLN A 392 -6.22 -17.96 -9.11
C GLN A 392 -4.83 -17.88 -9.74
N THR A 393 -4.82 -17.81 -11.07
CA THR A 393 -3.61 -17.58 -11.86
C THR A 393 -3.79 -16.38 -12.76
N GLN A 394 -2.71 -15.68 -13.03
CA GLN A 394 -2.65 -14.66 -14.06
C GLN A 394 -1.29 -14.66 -14.74
N SER A 395 -1.29 -14.40 -16.04
CA SER A 395 -0.13 -14.07 -16.84
C SER A 395 -0.32 -12.70 -17.45
N ARG A 396 0.69 -11.87 -17.46
CA ARG A 396 0.62 -10.56 -18.11
C ARG A 396 1.87 -10.23 -18.88
N PHE A 397 1.71 -9.51 -20.00
CA PHE A 397 2.77 -8.82 -20.71
C PHE A 397 2.51 -7.32 -20.59
N VAL A 398 3.51 -6.58 -20.14
CA VAL A 398 3.38 -5.17 -19.79
C VAL A 398 4.29 -4.33 -20.67
N ALA A 399 3.76 -3.24 -21.20
CA ALA A 399 4.51 -2.16 -21.79
C ALA A 399 4.36 -0.90 -20.94
N SER A 400 5.46 -0.32 -20.52
CA SER A 400 5.49 0.88 -19.70
C SER A 400 6.23 2.00 -20.40
N TYR A 401 5.65 3.19 -20.39
CA TYR A 401 6.28 4.42 -20.85
C TYR A 401 6.46 5.39 -19.69
N ARG A 402 7.68 5.92 -19.51
CA ARG A 402 8.03 6.96 -18.53
C ARG A 402 8.39 8.25 -19.23
N PHE A 403 8.00 9.37 -18.70
CA PHE A 403 8.32 10.71 -19.18
C PHE A 403 8.76 11.63 -18.05
#